data_908e206fd4a64f9a943abca829372448
#
_entry.id   908e206fd4a64f9a943abca829372448
#
_cell.length_a   1.000
_cell.length_b   1.000
_cell.length_c   1.000
_cell.angle_alpha   90.00
_cell.angle_beta   90.00
_cell.angle_gamma   90.00
#
_symmetry.space_group_name_H-M   'P 1'
#
loop_
_entity.id
_entity.type
_entity.pdbx_description
1 polymer ?
#
loop_
_entity_poly.entity_id
_entity_poly.type
_entity_poly.pdbx_seq_one_letter_code
_entity_poly.pdbx_strand_id
1 'polypeptide(L)'
;MPIEKHIWICGVDEAGRGPLAGPVFAACVVLNPDYQIEGLADSKKLSEKTRTKLEMIIKTHSVAWAVASASVDEIDQLNILQASLLAMKRAVESLTFTPDQVLVDGNHRPNLNFPVQAIIRGDSLIPEISAASILAKTARDAEMMRLHQDFPHYGFDRHKGYPTAAHIIALQEHGISSEHRRSFAPVKKLIMQCEP
;
A
#
# COMPACT_ATOMS: atom_id res chain seq x y z
N MET A 1 41.81 2.18 -10.39
CA MET A 1 40.67 2.95 -9.90
C MET A 1 39.83 2.01 -9.05
N PRO A 2 39.44 2.32 -7.84
CA PRO A 2 38.51 1.50 -7.09
C PRO A 2 37.19 1.47 -7.90
N ILE A 3 36.66 0.30 -8.17
CA ILE A 3 35.31 0.11 -8.73
C ILE A 3 34.36 0.58 -7.64
N GLU A 4 33.72 1.72 -7.81
CA GLU A 4 32.65 2.14 -6.90
C GLU A 4 31.57 1.06 -6.91
N LYS A 5 31.42 0.38 -5.79
CA LYS A 5 30.37 -0.63 -5.63
C LYS A 5 29.03 0.08 -5.71
N HIS A 6 28.21 -0.25 -6.71
CA HIS A 6 26.85 0.24 -6.79
C HIS A 6 26.05 -0.20 -5.53
N ILE A 7 25.40 0.75 -4.87
CA ILE A 7 24.56 0.49 -3.69
C ILE A 7 23.12 0.26 -4.19
N TRP A 8 22.60 -0.92 -3.94
CA TRP A 8 21.23 -1.30 -4.32
C TRP A 8 20.24 -0.80 -3.27
N ILE A 9 19.42 0.16 -3.66
CA ILE A 9 18.37 0.76 -2.82
C ILE A 9 17.04 0.10 -3.12
N CYS A 10 16.34 -0.34 -2.06
CA CYS A 10 14.96 -0.77 -2.12
C CYS A 10 14.06 0.32 -1.53
N GLY A 11 13.18 0.90 -2.35
CA GLY A 11 12.15 1.83 -1.89
C GLY A 11 10.91 1.07 -1.45
N VAL A 12 10.25 1.52 -0.38
CA VAL A 12 9.05 0.88 0.20
C VAL A 12 7.99 1.94 0.50
N ASP A 13 6.74 1.64 0.15
CA ASP A 13 5.57 2.47 0.49
C ASP A 13 4.33 1.61 0.70
N GLU A 14 3.29 2.17 1.34
CA GLU A 14 2.01 1.52 1.57
C GLU A 14 0.83 2.26 0.93
N ALA A 15 -0.27 1.54 0.74
CA ALA A 15 -1.55 2.09 0.35
C ALA A 15 -2.70 1.47 1.17
N GLY A 16 -3.65 2.33 1.57
CA GLY A 16 -4.86 1.85 2.22
C GLY A 16 -4.91 1.98 3.73
N ARG A 17 -4.20 2.92 4.34
CA ARG A 17 -4.29 3.16 5.79
C ARG A 17 -5.60 3.79 6.24
N GLY A 18 -6.12 4.77 5.47
CA GLY A 18 -7.32 5.53 5.84
C GLY A 18 -8.69 4.89 5.57
N PRO A 19 -8.85 3.95 4.63
CA PRO A 19 -10.14 3.29 4.36
C PRO A 19 -10.72 2.53 5.53
N LEU A 20 -12.07 2.43 5.56
CA LEU A 20 -12.83 1.66 6.55
C LEU A 20 -12.92 0.18 6.21
N ALA A 21 -12.57 -0.20 4.97
CA ALA A 21 -12.69 -1.57 4.48
C ALA A 21 -11.48 -1.98 3.64
N GLY A 22 -11.26 -3.29 3.59
CA GLY A 22 -10.21 -3.96 2.83
C GLY A 22 -8.83 -3.92 3.51
N PRO A 23 -7.91 -4.75 3.01
CA PRO A 23 -6.55 -4.87 3.54
C PRO A 23 -5.72 -3.59 3.31
N VAL A 24 -4.61 -3.48 4.03
CA VAL A 24 -3.52 -2.54 3.72
C VAL A 24 -2.50 -3.25 2.85
N PHE A 25 -2.04 -2.60 1.79
CA PHE A 25 -1.01 -3.10 0.88
C PHE A 25 0.29 -2.33 1.07
N ALA A 26 1.40 -3.01 0.89
CA ALA A 26 2.70 -2.40 0.74
C ALA A 26 3.41 -2.99 -0.48
N ALA A 27 4.28 -2.21 -1.07
CA ALA A 27 5.16 -2.66 -2.14
C ALA A 27 6.59 -2.23 -1.87
N CYS A 28 7.52 -2.94 -2.48
CA CYS A 28 8.92 -2.59 -2.51
C CYS A 28 9.47 -2.72 -3.93
N VAL A 29 10.42 -1.86 -4.28
CA VAL A 29 11.00 -1.79 -5.61
C VAL A 29 12.51 -1.50 -5.52
N VAL A 30 13.30 -2.26 -6.29
CA VAL A 30 14.71 -1.97 -6.58
C VAL A 30 14.79 -1.59 -8.05
N LEU A 31 15.04 -0.31 -8.33
CA LEU A 31 15.10 0.18 -9.71
C LEU A 31 16.41 -0.26 -10.41
N ASN A 32 16.33 -0.40 -11.73
CA ASN A 32 17.50 -0.62 -12.55
C ASN A 32 18.17 0.72 -12.87
N PRO A 33 19.43 0.95 -12.47
CA PRO A 33 20.15 2.19 -12.73
C PRO A 33 20.36 2.48 -14.22
N ASP A 34 20.36 1.44 -15.06
CA ASP A 34 20.52 1.58 -16.51
C ASP A 34 19.21 1.91 -17.24
N TYR A 35 18.07 1.97 -16.52
CA TYR A 35 16.75 2.27 -17.09
C TYR A 35 16.01 3.32 -16.27
N GLN A 36 16.00 4.55 -16.77
CA GLN A 36 15.26 5.64 -16.14
C GLN A 36 13.76 5.53 -16.48
N ILE A 37 12.92 5.39 -15.43
CA ILE A 37 11.46 5.41 -15.57
C ILE A 37 10.98 6.85 -15.48
N GLU A 38 10.50 7.41 -16.57
CA GLU A 38 9.96 8.76 -16.62
C GLU A 38 8.56 8.83 -15.98
N GLY A 39 8.26 9.96 -15.33
CA GLY A 39 6.94 10.24 -14.78
C GLY A 39 6.64 9.59 -13.44
N LEU A 40 7.66 9.02 -12.76
CA LEU A 40 7.51 8.62 -11.37
C LEU A 40 7.19 9.84 -10.51
N ALA A 41 6.12 9.73 -9.73
CA ALA A 41 5.65 10.77 -8.82
C ALA A 41 4.76 10.13 -7.74
N ASP A 42 4.39 10.92 -6.72
CA ASP A 42 3.38 10.55 -5.73
C ASP A 42 2.14 9.96 -6.43
N SER A 43 1.85 8.70 -6.14
CA SER A 43 0.80 7.92 -6.80
C SER A 43 -0.60 8.57 -6.73
N LYS A 44 -0.83 9.42 -5.71
CA LYS A 44 -2.10 10.14 -5.51
C LYS A 44 -2.29 11.29 -6.48
N LYS A 45 -1.19 11.81 -7.05
CA LYS A 45 -1.21 12.88 -8.06
C LYS A 45 -1.38 12.36 -9.49
N LEU A 46 -1.21 11.05 -9.69
CA LEU A 46 -1.32 10.42 -10.99
C LEU A 46 -2.75 9.95 -11.26
N SER A 47 -3.18 10.04 -12.54
CA SER A 47 -4.43 9.40 -12.96
C SER A 47 -4.33 7.87 -12.87
N GLU A 48 -5.47 7.19 -12.74
CA GLU A 48 -5.51 5.73 -12.74
C GLU A 48 -4.85 5.13 -13.99
N LYS A 49 -5.17 5.68 -15.18
CA LYS A 49 -4.56 5.28 -16.45
C LYS A 49 -3.04 5.42 -16.44
N THR A 50 -2.53 6.52 -15.87
CA THR A 50 -1.08 6.76 -15.77
C THR A 50 -0.45 5.77 -14.81
N ARG A 51 -1.07 5.50 -13.65
CA ARG A 51 -0.59 4.50 -12.68
C ARG A 51 -0.51 3.11 -13.30
N THR A 52 -1.55 2.66 -14.01
CA THR A 52 -1.56 1.35 -14.68
C THR A 52 -0.45 1.23 -15.72
N LYS A 53 -0.20 2.31 -16.50
CA LYS A 53 0.93 2.32 -17.44
C LYS A 53 2.27 2.20 -16.72
N LEU A 54 2.48 3.00 -15.67
CA LEU A 54 3.72 3.00 -14.90
C LEU A 54 3.93 1.68 -14.15
N GLU A 55 2.88 1.06 -13.63
CA GLU A 55 2.94 -0.26 -13.01
C GLU A 55 3.58 -1.29 -13.93
N MET A 56 3.14 -1.36 -15.21
CA MET A 56 3.72 -2.28 -16.19
C MET A 56 5.20 -1.97 -16.44
N ILE A 57 5.55 -0.70 -16.58
CA ILE A 57 6.94 -0.27 -16.82
C ILE A 57 7.81 -0.63 -15.60
N ILE A 58 7.36 -0.33 -14.38
CA ILE A 58 8.07 -0.66 -13.14
C ILE A 58 8.31 -2.17 -13.06
N LYS A 59 7.26 -2.98 -13.23
CA LYS A 59 7.36 -4.45 -13.15
C LYS A 59 8.30 -5.05 -14.20
N THR A 60 8.37 -4.44 -15.40
CA THR A 60 9.18 -4.95 -16.51
C THR A 60 10.66 -4.54 -16.39
N HIS A 61 10.93 -3.33 -15.89
CA HIS A 61 12.27 -2.73 -15.96
C HIS A 61 12.98 -2.59 -14.62
N SER A 62 12.33 -2.88 -13.49
CA SER A 62 13.02 -2.93 -12.20
C SER A 62 13.86 -4.20 -12.05
N VAL A 63 14.90 -4.13 -11.24
CA VAL A 63 15.73 -5.29 -10.89
C VAL A 63 14.92 -6.29 -10.07
N ALA A 64 14.14 -5.79 -9.11
CA ALA A 64 13.23 -6.59 -8.31
C ALA A 64 12.09 -5.72 -7.78
N TRP A 65 10.96 -6.35 -7.55
CA TRP A 65 9.82 -5.75 -6.87
C TRP A 65 8.98 -6.83 -6.20
N ALA A 66 8.24 -6.43 -5.17
CA ALA A 66 7.25 -7.29 -4.54
C ALA A 66 6.10 -6.47 -3.97
N VAL A 67 4.96 -7.12 -3.80
CA VAL A 67 3.76 -6.56 -3.18
C VAL A 67 3.27 -7.53 -2.12
N ALA A 68 2.91 -7.02 -0.96
CA ALA A 68 2.31 -7.80 0.12
C ALA A 68 1.21 -7.01 0.80
N SER A 69 0.43 -7.68 1.63
CA SER A 69 -0.67 -7.06 2.36
C SER A 69 -0.74 -7.54 3.81
N ALA A 70 -1.47 -6.80 4.63
CA ALA A 70 -2.00 -7.27 5.89
C ALA A 70 -3.53 -7.19 5.84
N SER A 71 -4.18 -8.24 6.33
CA SER A 71 -5.63 -8.44 6.27
C SER A 71 -6.39 -7.48 7.19
N VAL A 72 -7.71 -7.45 7.04
CA VAL A 72 -8.61 -6.72 7.94
C VAL A 72 -8.47 -7.21 9.38
N ASP A 73 -8.41 -8.51 9.59
CA ASP A 73 -8.25 -9.10 10.92
C ASP A 73 -6.92 -8.70 11.56
N GLU A 74 -5.82 -8.68 10.78
CA GLU A 74 -4.52 -8.22 11.26
C GLU A 74 -4.53 -6.72 11.59
N ILE A 75 -5.25 -5.90 10.81
CA ILE A 75 -5.44 -4.48 11.11
C ILE A 75 -6.18 -4.30 12.44
N ASP A 76 -7.24 -5.06 12.67
CA ASP A 76 -8.04 -4.97 13.90
C ASP A 76 -7.29 -5.48 15.13
N GLN A 77 -6.44 -6.50 14.97
CA GLN A 77 -5.60 -7.04 16.05
C GLN A 77 -4.39 -6.17 16.39
N LEU A 78 -3.70 -5.65 15.37
CA LEU A 78 -2.39 -5.00 15.53
C LEU A 78 -2.48 -3.47 15.56
N ASN A 79 -3.56 -2.87 15.12
CA ASN A 79 -3.78 -1.51 14.62
C ASN A 79 -3.16 -1.26 13.23
N ILE A 80 -3.63 -0.18 12.57
CA ILE A 80 -3.25 0.13 11.19
C ILE A 80 -1.75 0.44 11.00
N LEU A 81 -1.10 1.04 12.01
CA LEU A 81 0.33 1.32 11.93
C LEU A 81 1.13 0.01 11.89
N GLN A 82 0.88 -0.89 12.83
CA GLN A 82 1.61 -2.16 12.91
C GLN A 82 1.29 -3.08 11.72
N ALA A 83 0.04 -3.09 11.27
CA ALA A 83 -0.37 -3.82 10.07
C ALA A 83 0.31 -3.27 8.79
N SER A 84 0.47 -1.95 8.66
CA SER A 84 1.23 -1.35 7.56
C SER A 84 2.70 -1.77 7.60
N LEU A 85 3.34 -1.73 8.76
CA LEU A 85 4.73 -2.17 8.94
C LEU A 85 4.89 -3.67 8.66
N LEU A 86 3.89 -4.49 9.03
CA LEU A 86 3.87 -5.92 8.72
C LEU A 86 3.78 -6.16 7.20
N ALA A 87 2.91 -5.43 6.49
CA ALA A 87 2.83 -5.52 5.04
C ALA A 87 4.14 -5.10 4.35
N MET A 88 4.78 -4.01 4.81
CA MET A 88 6.09 -3.58 4.33
C MET A 88 7.17 -4.64 4.56
N LYS A 89 7.19 -5.23 5.76
CA LYS A 89 8.12 -6.31 6.10
C LYS A 89 7.95 -7.49 5.15
N ARG A 90 6.72 -7.97 4.96
CA ARG A 90 6.38 -9.06 4.05
C ARG A 90 6.81 -8.77 2.62
N ALA A 91 6.58 -7.54 2.13
CA ALA A 91 7.00 -7.14 0.79
C ALA A 91 8.51 -7.25 0.62
N VAL A 92 9.30 -6.69 1.54
CA VAL A 92 10.77 -6.75 1.46
C VAL A 92 11.30 -8.17 1.62
N GLU A 93 10.76 -8.97 2.55
CA GLU A 93 11.18 -10.36 2.78
C GLU A 93 10.82 -11.30 1.61
N SER A 94 9.84 -10.92 0.77
CA SER A 94 9.46 -11.69 -0.42
C SER A 94 10.29 -11.37 -1.66
N LEU A 95 11.21 -10.39 -1.60
CA LEU A 95 12.13 -10.10 -2.69
C LEU A 95 13.05 -11.29 -2.97
N THR A 96 13.23 -11.62 -4.23
CA THR A 96 14.25 -12.59 -4.70
C THR A 96 15.64 -11.97 -4.82
N PHE A 97 15.78 -10.71 -4.46
CA PHE A 97 16.99 -9.89 -4.54
C PHE A 97 17.32 -9.29 -3.17
N THR A 98 18.58 -9.25 -2.80
CA THR A 98 19.04 -8.69 -1.52
C THR A 98 19.54 -7.25 -1.72
N PRO A 99 18.80 -6.22 -1.25
CA PRO A 99 19.25 -4.84 -1.32
C PRO A 99 20.32 -4.54 -0.27
N ASP A 100 21.18 -3.54 -0.54
CA ASP A 100 22.14 -3.03 0.45
C ASP A 100 21.47 -2.12 1.49
N GLN A 101 20.39 -1.40 1.10
CA GLN A 101 19.65 -0.48 1.95
C GLN A 101 18.16 -0.46 1.60
N VAL A 102 17.30 -0.26 2.62
CA VAL A 102 15.85 -0.09 2.47
C VAL A 102 15.46 1.34 2.87
N LEU A 103 14.78 2.06 1.98
CA LEU A 103 14.21 3.39 2.22
C LEU A 103 12.69 3.28 2.27
N VAL A 104 12.08 3.75 3.35
CA VAL A 104 10.65 3.61 3.61
C VAL A 104 9.98 4.98 3.63
N ASP A 105 8.82 5.14 2.99
CA ASP A 105 8.04 6.37 3.13
C ASP A 105 7.55 6.57 4.57
N GLY A 106 7.55 7.84 5.01
CA GLY A 106 7.04 8.23 6.31
C GLY A 106 8.09 8.30 7.41
N ASN A 107 7.66 8.06 8.66
CA ASN A 107 8.48 8.25 9.87
C ASN A 107 8.65 6.98 10.71
N HIS A 108 8.11 5.85 10.27
CA HIS A 108 8.22 4.56 10.95
C HIS A 108 8.95 3.54 10.06
N ARG A 109 9.60 2.57 10.69
CA ARG A 109 10.38 1.55 10.01
C ARG A 109 9.88 0.15 10.37
N PRO A 110 9.70 -0.75 9.38
CA PRO A 110 9.53 -2.17 9.68
C PRO A 110 10.78 -2.75 10.31
N ASN A 111 10.61 -3.77 11.14
CA ASN A 111 11.75 -4.52 11.69
C ASN A 111 12.26 -5.51 10.64
N LEU A 112 13.41 -5.21 10.05
CA LEU A 112 14.06 -5.96 8.98
C LEU A 112 15.53 -6.23 9.33
N ASN A 113 16.09 -7.28 8.72
CA ASN A 113 17.51 -7.62 8.83
C ASN A 113 18.40 -6.84 7.82
N PHE A 114 17.98 -5.63 7.45
CA PHE A 114 18.66 -4.71 6.53
C PHE A 114 18.82 -3.34 7.18
N PRO A 115 19.79 -2.51 6.73
CA PRO A 115 19.79 -1.10 7.05
C PRO A 115 18.51 -0.44 6.54
N VAL A 116 17.69 0.12 7.44
CA VAL A 116 16.40 0.75 7.11
C VAL A 116 16.42 2.22 7.50
N GLN A 117 16.01 3.08 6.58
CA GLN A 117 15.83 4.50 6.83
C GLN A 117 14.41 4.94 6.46
N ALA A 118 13.73 5.67 7.35
CA ALA A 118 12.47 6.32 7.07
C ALA A 118 12.71 7.70 6.44
N ILE A 119 11.99 8.02 5.37
CA ILE A 119 12.09 9.26 4.60
C ILE A 119 10.71 9.92 4.57
N ILE A 120 10.58 11.06 5.22
CA ILE A 120 9.33 11.83 5.21
C ILE A 120 9.06 12.34 3.79
N ARG A 121 7.88 12.03 3.23
CA ARG A 121 7.50 12.31 1.83
C ARG A 121 8.45 11.67 0.81
N GLY A 122 8.95 10.49 1.13
CA GLY A 122 9.86 9.76 0.26
C GLY A 122 9.26 9.45 -1.10
N ASP A 123 7.94 9.25 -1.16
CA ASP A 123 7.16 9.06 -2.40
C ASP A 123 7.30 10.20 -3.41
N SER A 124 7.65 11.39 -2.95
CA SER A 124 7.89 12.58 -3.81
C SER A 124 9.37 12.90 -4.02
N LEU A 125 10.28 12.25 -3.29
CA LEU A 125 11.70 12.58 -3.25
C LEU A 125 12.60 11.47 -3.81
N ILE A 126 12.21 10.21 -3.64
CA ILE A 126 13.02 9.02 -3.92
C ILE A 126 12.32 8.19 -5.00
N PRO A 127 12.94 7.98 -6.18
CA PRO A 127 12.32 7.25 -7.29
C PRO A 127 11.86 5.83 -6.92
N GLU A 128 12.64 5.10 -6.13
CA GLU A 128 12.32 3.75 -5.68
C GLU A 128 11.06 3.74 -4.79
N ILE A 129 10.90 4.74 -3.90
CA ILE A 129 9.71 4.89 -3.06
C ILE A 129 8.51 5.32 -3.91
N SER A 130 8.69 6.24 -4.88
CA SER A 130 7.64 6.61 -5.84
C SER A 130 7.13 5.41 -6.62
N ALA A 131 8.04 4.55 -7.09
CA ALA A 131 7.68 3.31 -7.79
C ALA A 131 6.91 2.34 -6.87
N ALA A 132 7.36 2.17 -5.63
CA ALA A 132 6.67 1.37 -4.62
C ALA A 132 5.26 1.91 -4.32
N SER A 133 5.10 3.23 -4.18
CA SER A 133 3.80 3.91 -3.99
C SER A 133 2.82 3.56 -5.11
N ILE A 134 3.27 3.58 -6.36
CA ILE A 134 2.45 3.21 -7.53
C ILE A 134 2.02 1.74 -7.44
N LEU A 135 2.95 0.81 -7.18
CA LEU A 135 2.63 -0.61 -7.08
C LEU A 135 1.68 -0.92 -5.92
N ALA A 136 1.91 -0.35 -4.74
CA ALA A 136 1.02 -0.52 -3.59
C ALA A 136 -0.39 0.01 -3.88
N LYS A 137 -0.49 1.18 -4.52
CA LYS A 137 -1.77 1.80 -4.87
C LYS A 137 -2.53 1.00 -5.93
N THR A 138 -1.87 0.55 -6.99
CA THR A 138 -2.53 -0.22 -8.05
C THR A 138 -2.99 -1.59 -7.54
N ALA A 139 -2.17 -2.28 -6.77
CA ALA A 139 -2.54 -3.56 -6.17
C ALA A 139 -3.75 -3.43 -5.23
N ARG A 140 -3.76 -2.38 -4.39
CA ARG A 140 -4.89 -2.15 -3.51
C ARG A 140 -6.16 -1.77 -4.26
N ASP A 141 -6.07 -0.92 -5.28
CA ASP A 141 -7.25 -0.53 -6.06
C ASP A 141 -7.85 -1.75 -6.80
N ALA A 142 -7.01 -2.66 -7.30
CA ALA A 142 -7.45 -3.92 -7.91
C ALA A 142 -8.18 -4.82 -6.89
N GLU A 143 -7.65 -4.94 -5.66
CA GLU A 143 -8.34 -5.69 -4.60
C GLU A 143 -9.70 -5.07 -4.25
N MET A 144 -9.81 -3.74 -4.19
CA MET A 144 -11.10 -3.09 -3.93
C MET A 144 -12.10 -3.29 -5.06
N MET A 145 -11.65 -3.43 -6.31
CA MET A 145 -12.50 -3.82 -7.44
C MET A 145 -12.98 -5.26 -7.32
N ARG A 146 -12.12 -6.19 -6.87
CA ARG A 146 -12.50 -7.57 -6.58
C ARG A 146 -13.54 -7.63 -5.45
N LEU A 147 -13.30 -6.93 -4.34
CA LEU A 147 -14.25 -6.85 -3.22
C LEU A 147 -15.59 -6.21 -3.62
N HIS A 148 -15.60 -5.32 -4.61
CA HIS A 148 -16.85 -4.78 -5.14
C HIS A 148 -17.71 -5.84 -5.83
N GLN A 149 -17.09 -6.85 -6.45
CA GLN A 149 -17.85 -7.97 -7.06
C GLN A 149 -18.58 -8.80 -6.00
N ASP A 150 -17.92 -9.03 -4.84
CA ASP A 150 -18.48 -9.80 -3.74
C ASP A 150 -19.51 -8.97 -2.93
N PHE A 151 -19.29 -7.65 -2.83
CA PHE A 151 -20.08 -6.71 -2.01
C PHE A 151 -20.50 -5.46 -2.80
N PRO A 152 -21.29 -5.58 -3.89
CA PRO A 152 -21.55 -4.49 -4.81
C PRO A 152 -22.31 -3.30 -4.20
N HIS A 153 -23.11 -3.54 -3.15
CA HIS A 153 -23.93 -2.53 -2.50
C HIS A 153 -23.13 -1.50 -1.70
N TYR A 154 -21.85 -1.77 -1.32
CA TYR A 154 -21.02 -0.78 -0.65
C TYR A 154 -20.38 0.24 -1.59
N GLY A 155 -20.25 -0.03 -2.91
CA GLY A 155 -19.65 0.89 -3.87
C GLY A 155 -18.13 1.01 -3.77
N PHE A 156 -17.44 -0.07 -3.43
CA PHE A 156 -15.97 -0.13 -3.31
C PHE A 156 -15.23 0.20 -4.62
N ASP A 157 -15.88 0.00 -5.76
CA ASP A 157 -15.38 0.39 -7.08
C ASP A 157 -15.11 1.89 -7.21
N ARG A 158 -15.89 2.71 -6.51
CA ARG A 158 -15.82 4.18 -6.58
C ARG A 158 -14.90 4.76 -5.52
N HIS A 159 -15.20 4.52 -4.27
CA HIS A 159 -14.50 5.16 -3.15
C HIS A 159 -13.38 4.30 -2.53
N LYS A 160 -13.13 3.09 -3.05
CA LYS A 160 -12.04 2.21 -2.59
C LYS A 160 -12.01 1.98 -1.07
N GLY A 161 -13.19 1.95 -0.43
CA GLY A 161 -13.35 1.77 1.01
C GLY A 161 -13.13 3.02 1.88
N TYR A 162 -12.85 4.19 1.29
CA TYR A 162 -12.69 5.43 2.06
C TYR A 162 -14.02 5.88 2.70
N PRO A 163 -13.99 6.63 3.83
CA PRO A 163 -15.17 7.07 4.59
C PRO A 163 -15.93 8.22 3.88
N THR A 164 -16.37 8.00 2.65
CA THR A 164 -17.22 8.93 1.93
C THR A 164 -18.66 8.89 2.46
N ALA A 165 -19.46 9.93 2.19
CA ALA A 165 -20.87 9.93 2.57
C ALA A 165 -21.60 8.70 2.02
N ALA A 166 -21.33 8.31 0.76
CA ALA A 166 -21.93 7.13 0.14
C ALA A 166 -21.56 5.84 0.89
N HIS A 167 -20.30 5.67 1.33
CA HIS A 167 -19.89 4.51 2.09
C HIS A 167 -20.54 4.46 3.46
N ILE A 168 -20.64 5.60 4.16
CA ILE A 168 -21.32 5.67 5.47
C ILE A 168 -22.81 5.34 5.35
N ILE A 169 -23.49 5.83 4.32
CA ILE A 169 -24.89 5.49 4.04
C ILE A 169 -25.04 3.98 3.80
N ALA A 170 -24.20 3.40 2.94
CA ALA A 170 -24.22 1.97 2.65
C ALA A 170 -23.99 1.13 3.93
N LEU A 171 -23.09 1.57 4.81
CA LEU A 171 -22.88 0.93 6.12
C LEU A 171 -24.12 0.98 7.02
N GLN A 172 -24.86 2.09 7.01
CA GLN A 172 -26.09 2.24 7.79
C GLN A 172 -27.24 1.38 7.24
N GLU A 173 -27.32 1.24 5.92
CA GLU A 173 -28.38 0.47 5.25
C GLU A 173 -28.15 -1.05 5.27
N HIS A 174 -26.90 -1.47 5.09
CA HIS A 174 -26.55 -2.88 4.88
C HIS A 174 -25.76 -3.49 6.04
N GLY A 175 -25.40 -2.69 7.05
CA GLY A 175 -24.56 -3.14 8.15
C GLY A 175 -23.07 -3.25 7.74
N ILE A 176 -22.30 -4.00 8.52
CA ILE A 176 -20.88 -4.26 8.25
C ILE A 176 -20.72 -5.60 7.54
N SER A 177 -19.74 -5.68 6.62
CA SER A 177 -19.26 -6.96 6.06
C SER A 177 -18.01 -7.45 6.80
N SER A 178 -17.53 -8.65 6.45
CA SER A 178 -16.23 -9.18 6.90
C SER A 178 -15.05 -8.30 6.54
N GLU A 179 -15.20 -7.49 5.48
CA GLU A 179 -14.14 -6.63 4.97
C GLU A 179 -14.05 -5.26 5.66
N HIS A 180 -14.94 -4.96 6.61
CA HIS A 180 -14.91 -3.71 7.36
C HIS A 180 -14.04 -3.82 8.60
N ARG A 181 -13.16 -2.82 8.80
CA ARG A 181 -12.23 -2.71 9.92
C ARG A 181 -12.96 -2.30 11.19
N ARG A 182 -13.24 -3.26 12.04
CA ARG A 182 -14.05 -3.08 13.27
C ARG A 182 -13.42 -2.14 14.28
N SER A 183 -12.10 -2.03 14.29
CA SER A 183 -11.35 -1.12 15.15
C SER A 183 -11.46 0.36 14.74
N PHE A 184 -11.89 0.66 13.50
CA PHE A 184 -12.00 2.04 13.00
C PHE A 184 -13.26 2.72 13.52
N ALA A 185 -13.12 3.96 13.98
CA ALA A 185 -14.16 4.68 14.70
C ALA A 185 -15.55 4.67 14.05
N PRO A 186 -15.75 4.94 12.73
CA PRO A 186 -17.07 4.89 12.11
C PRO A 186 -17.72 3.51 12.18
N VAL A 187 -16.93 2.44 11.92
CA VAL A 187 -17.40 1.05 11.94
C VAL A 187 -17.70 0.62 13.37
N LYS A 188 -16.78 0.90 14.29
CA LYS A 188 -16.96 0.60 15.73
C LYS A 188 -18.22 1.25 16.31
N LYS A 189 -18.49 2.50 15.93
CA LYS A 189 -19.69 3.21 16.39
C LYS A 189 -20.98 2.51 15.91
N LEU A 190 -21.00 2.03 14.68
CA LEU A 190 -22.15 1.32 14.14
C LEU A 190 -22.38 -0.02 14.87
N ILE A 191 -21.32 -0.77 15.15
CA ILE A 191 -21.41 -2.02 15.93
C ILE A 191 -22.06 -1.77 17.30
N MET A 192 -21.56 -0.75 18.04
CA MET A 192 -22.07 -0.39 19.36
C MET A 192 -23.54 0.08 19.38
N GLN A 193 -24.05 0.58 18.25
CA GLN A 193 -25.45 0.98 18.12
C GLN A 193 -26.39 -0.21 17.81
N CYS A 194 -25.85 -1.32 17.33
CA CYS A 194 -26.58 -2.53 16.99
C CYS A 194 -26.53 -3.61 18.10
N GLU A 195 -25.69 -3.43 19.12
CA GLU A 195 -25.69 -4.27 20.32
C GLU A 195 -26.82 -3.82 21.24
N PRO A 196 -27.70 -4.75 21.73
CA PRO A 196 -28.86 -4.43 22.58
C PRO A 196 -28.47 -3.95 23.98
#